data_11263503de78abffdc3eed5950f1724b
#
_entry.id   11263503de78abffdc3eed5950f1724b
#
_cell.length_a   1.000
_cell.length_b   1.000
_cell.length_c   1.000
_cell.angle_alpha   90.00
_cell.angle_beta   90.00
_cell.angle_gamma   90.00
#
_symmetry.space_group_name_H-M   'P 1'
#
loop_
_entity.id
_entity.type
_entity.pdbx_description
1 polymer ?
#
loop_
_entity_poly.entity_id
_entity_poly.type
_entity_poly.pdbx_seq_one_letter_code
_entity_poly.pdbx_strand_id
1 'polypeptide(L)'
;MDINQHIIQSIQAQAQSLLNMAGQDRNDYQSTVDLIDSMSGKLIFTGMGKSGIIARKLAATYSSTGIPSFFVHPGEAYHGDLGMIEANDVLFAISNSGHTPELLNLLQYSRTEKVIGLSQSHDSALAQFSTVHLECKVDKEICPLNLAPTTSTTAALVMGDAICAALMELRKFSQDDFAKFHPGGTLGRSLLTKAKDVMIAEVPMVHPEDGLHEVLLRISEGRLGLVVVGTTSDVQGVITDGDIRRAMASSSNP
;
A
#
# COMPACT_ATOMS: atom_id res chain seq x y z
N MET A 1 34.32 -19.39 5.56
CA MET A 1 32.92 -19.07 5.96
C MET A 1 32.02 -19.44 4.79
N ASP A 2 31.03 -20.27 5.03
CA ASP A 2 29.99 -20.54 4.04
C ASP A 2 29.01 -19.34 4.02
N ILE A 3 29.05 -18.58 2.94
CA ILE A 3 28.24 -17.37 2.75
C ILE A 3 26.73 -17.70 2.70
N ASN A 4 26.35 -18.80 2.03
CA ASN A 4 24.95 -19.21 1.92
C ASN A 4 24.37 -19.53 3.32
N GLN A 5 25.10 -20.30 4.09
CA GLN A 5 24.69 -20.64 5.45
C GLN A 5 24.63 -19.39 6.35
N HIS A 6 25.56 -18.48 6.22
CA HIS A 6 25.56 -17.23 6.98
C HIS A 6 24.36 -16.34 6.67
N ILE A 7 23.97 -16.20 5.39
CA ILE A 7 22.79 -15.45 4.97
C ILE A 7 21.52 -16.09 5.54
N ILE A 8 21.37 -17.41 5.44
CA ILE A 8 20.21 -18.14 5.97
C ILE A 8 20.09 -17.92 7.48
N GLN A 9 21.18 -18.05 8.22
CA GLN A 9 21.21 -17.83 9.68
C GLN A 9 20.83 -16.39 10.04
N SER A 10 21.29 -15.41 9.26
CA SER A 10 20.95 -14.00 9.48
C SER A 10 19.44 -13.73 9.27
N ILE A 11 18.84 -14.32 8.25
CA ILE A 11 17.39 -14.23 8.01
C ILE A 11 16.62 -14.89 9.17
N GLN A 12 17.04 -16.08 9.60
CA GLN A 12 16.42 -16.80 10.70
C GLN A 12 16.50 -16.04 12.03
N ALA A 13 17.65 -15.40 12.30
CA ALA A 13 17.84 -14.57 13.49
C ALA A 13 16.91 -13.36 13.53
N GLN A 14 16.72 -12.69 12.38
CA GLN A 14 15.74 -11.59 12.29
C GLN A 14 14.32 -12.10 12.48
N ALA A 15 13.93 -13.19 11.82
CA ALA A 15 12.60 -13.80 12.00
C ALA A 15 12.33 -14.15 13.46
N GLN A 16 13.30 -14.73 14.16
CA GLN A 16 13.16 -15.04 15.59
C GLN A 16 12.99 -13.77 16.44
N SER A 17 13.71 -12.70 16.14
CA SER A 17 13.56 -11.42 16.85
C SER A 17 12.15 -10.83 16.66
N LEU A 18 11.56 -10.95 15.47
CA LEU A 18 10.18 -10.53 15.21
C LEU A 18 9.17 -11.38 15.98
N LEU A 19 9.36 -12.69 16.07
CA LEU A 19 8.51 -13.57 16.88
C LEU A 19 8.59 -13.23 18.37
N ASN A 20 9.79 -12.94 18.87
CA ASN A 20 9.99 -12.51 20.26
C ASN A 20 9.28 -11.17 20.52
N MET A 21 9.36 -10.22 19.58
CA MET A 21 8.64 -8.95 19.69
C MET A 21 7.11 -9.16 19.72
N ALA A 22 6.58 -10.01 18.86
CA ALA A 22 5.15 -10.30 18.80
C ALA A 22 4.59 -10.95 20.09
N GLY A 23 5.44 -11.64 20.87
CA GLY A 23 5.08 -12.25 22.15
C GLY A 23 5.13 -11.30 23.36
N GLN A 24 5.39 -9.99 23.16
CA GLN A 24 5.46 -9.03 24.26
C GLN A 24 4.08 -8.49 24.62
N ASP A 25 3.60 -8.74 25.83
CA ASP A 25 2.27 -8.31 26.32
C ASP A 25 2.20 -6.84 26.78
N ARG A 26 3.25 -6.03 26.52
CA ARG A 26 3.34 -4.68 27.08
C ARG A 26 2.79 -3.58 26.17
N ASN A 27 2.46 -3.91 24.94
CA ASN A 27 2.02 -2.92 23.95
C ASN A 27 0.50 -2.76 23.95
N ASP A 28 0.05 -1.53 24.05
CA ASP A 28 -1.35 -1.19 23.90
C ASP A 28 -1.68 -0.90 22.42
N TYR A 29 -1.85 -1.98 21.67
CA TYR A 29 -2.21 -1.89 20.24
C TYR A 29 -3.60 -1.31 20.03
N GLN A 30 -4.54 -1.59 20.96
CA GLN A 30 -5.90 -1.08 20.85
C GLN A 30 -5.92 0.44 20.96
N SER A 31 -5.30 1.02 21.98
CA SER A 31 -5.20 2.48 22.11
C SER A 31 -4.46 3.14 20.96
N THR A 32 -3.47 2.45 20.36
CA THR A 32 -2.78 2.94 19.17
C THR A 32 -3.73 3.05 17.97
N VAL A 33 -4.50 1.99 17.72
CA VAL A 33 -5.48 1.95 16.64
C VAL A 33 -6.59 2.99 16.87
N ASP A 34 -7.13 3.07 18.08
CA ASP A 34 -8.19 4.02 18.44
C ASP A 34 -7.74 5.47 18.29
N LEU A 35 -6.49 5.79 18.65
CA LEU A 35 -5.92 7.12 18.50
C LEU A 35 -5.82 7.53 17.02
N ILE A 36 -5.42 6.60 16.15
CA ILE A 36 -5.35 6.84 14.70
C ILE A 36 -6.74 6.88 14.08
N ASP A 37 -7.64 5.98 14.47
CA ASP A 37 -8.98 5.89 13.88
C ASP A 37 -9.85 7.08 14.22
N SER A 38 -9.73 7.61 15.45
CA SER A 38 -10.49 8.77 15.93
C SER A 38 -9.89 10.13 15.55
N MET A 39 -8.71 10.18 14.91
CA MET A 39 -8.08 11.45 14.57
C MET A 39 -8.89 12.20 13.50
N SER A 40 -9.00 13.52 13.65
CA SER A 40 -9.61 14.42 12.67
C SER A 40 -8.59 15.14 11.78
N GLY A 41 -7.30 14.99 12.10
CA GLY A 41 -6.17 15.54 11.37
C GLY A 41 -5.45 14.49 10.50
N LYS A 42 -4.15 14.61 10.44
CA LYS A 42 -3.25 13.75 9.66
C LYS A 42 -2.39 12.90 10.59
N LEU A 43 -1.95 11.74 10.11
CA LEU A 43 -0.93 10.94 10.78
C LEU A 43 0.45 11.33 10.26
N ILE A 44 1.26 11.94 11.10
CA ILE A 44 2.56 12.48 10.72
C ILE A 44 3.66 11.56 11.24
N PHE A 45 4.37 10.91 10.33
CA PHE A 45 5.50 10.07 10.68
C PHE A 45 6.77 10.89 10.81
N THR A 46 7.61 10.55 11.81
CA THR A 46 8.86 11.26 12.03
C THR A 46 9.94 10.32 12.59
N GLY A 47 11.20 10.63 12.35
CA GLY A 47 12.37 9.86 12.81
C GLY A 47 13.64 10.28 12.11
N MET A 48 14.79 9.96 12.72
CA MET A 48 16.12 10.29 12.19
C MET A 48 16.78 9.09 11.50
N GLY A 49 17.63 9.36 10.52
CA GLY A 49 18.47 8.36 9.88
C GLY A 49 17.72 7.16 9.32
N LYS A 50 18.07 5.95 9.71
CA LYS A 50 17.39 4.71 9.26
C LYS A 50 15.96 4.63 9.77
N SER A 51 15.68 5.07 10.99
CA SER A 51 14.31 5.18 11.50
C SER A 51 13.46 6.15 10.67
N GLY A 52 14.04 7.25 10.20
CA GLY A 52 13.36 8.18 9.30
C GLY A 52 13.04 7.58 7.93
N ILE A 53 13.90 6.70 7.39
CA ILE A 53 13.61 5.97 6.15
C ILE A 53 12.41 5.04 6.34
N ILE A 54 12.34 4.32 7.47
CA ILE A 54 11.20 3.48 7.82
C ILE A 54 9.93 4.33 8.00
N ALA A 55 10.02 5.45 8.70
CA ALA A 55 8.93 6.40 8.90
C ALA A 55 8.36 6.91 7.55
N ARG A 56 9.22 7.23 6.58
CA ARG A 56 8.80 7.62 5.22
C ARG A 56 8.06 6.49 4.49
N LYS A 57 8.57 5.24 4.59
CA LYS A 57 7.89 4.08 4.00
C LYS A 57 6.50 3.89 4.61
N LEU A 58 6.39 3.97 5.93
CA LEU A 58 5.12 3.84 6.63
C LEU A 58 4.15 4.96 6.25
N ALA A 59 4.59 6.21 6.20
CA ALA A 59 3.77 7.34 5.73
C ALA A 59 3.17 7.07 4.35
N ALA A 60 3.98 6.57 3.40
CA ALA A 60 3.51 6.21 2.07
C ALA A 60 2.50 5.04 2.11
N THR A 61 2.73 4.02 2.93
CA THR A 61 1.83 2.88 3.10
C THR A 61 0.47 3.33 3.64
N TYR A 62 0.45 4.10 4.73
CA TYR A 62 -0.80 4.59 5.33
C TYR A 62 -1.56 5.51 4.37
N SER A 63 -0.86 6.42 3.70
CA SER A 63 -1.47 7.29 2.69
C SER A 63 -2.13 6.49 1.57
N SER A 64 -1.49 5.40 1.12
CA SER A 64 -2.02 4.52 0.08
C SER A 64 -3.21 3.66 0.53
N THR A 65 -3.47 3.59 1.82
CA THR A 65 -4.64 2.91 2.42
C THR A 65 -5.72 3.88 2.89
N GLY A 66 -5.67 5.14 2.44
CA GLY A 66 -6.70 6.13 2.73
C GLY A 66 -6.57 6.85 4.07
N ILE A 67 -5.46 6.67 4.79
CA ILE A 67 -5.15 7.42 6.01
C ILE A 67 -4.27 8.60 5.63
N PRO A 68 -4.75 9.85 5.71
CA PRO A 68 -3.96 11.03 5.34
C PRO A 68 -2.66 11.09 6.14
N SER A 69 -1.53 10.84 5.48
CA SER A 69 -0.24 10.68 6.15
C SER A 69 0.90 11.28 5.35
N PHE A 70 1.90 11.81 6.04
CA PHE A 70 3.15 12.26 5.43
C PHE A 70 4.30 12.18 6.45
N PHE A 71 5.51 12.45 5.98
CA PHE A 71 6.71 12.42 6.80
C PHE A 71 7.25 13.82 7.04
N VAL A 72 7.61 14.12 8.29
CA VAL A 72 8.35 15.33 8.67
C VAL A 72 9.72 14.92 9.23
N HIS A 73 10.78 15.50 8.67
CA HIS A 73 12.12 15.25 9.17
C HIS A 73 12.41 16.08 10.42
N PRO A 74 12.85 15.48 11.55
CA PRO A 74 13.03 16.23 12.80
C PRO A 74 14.01 17.41 12.67
N GLY A 75 15.07 17.28 11.87
CA GLY A 75 16.01 18.36 11.62
C GLY A 75 15.38 19.53 10.85
N GLU A 76 14.57 19.26 9.83
CA GLU A 76 13.90 20.31 9.03
C GLU A 76 12.77 20.98 9.83
N ALA A 77 12.15 20.25 10.74
CA ALA A 77 11.12 20.79 11.64
C ALA A 77 11.63 22.03 12.40
N TYR A 78 12.88 22.01 12.83
CA TYR A 78 13.53 23.15 13.50
C TYR A 78 13.69 24.39 12.61
N HIS A 79 13.67 24.21 11.31
CA HIS A 79 13.87 25.27 10.33
C HIS A 79 12.57 25.73 9.67
N GLY A 80 11.42 25.35 10.25
CA GLY A 80 10.11 25.88 9.83
C GLY A 80 9.03 24.83 9.59
N ASP A 81 9.38 23.56 9.32
CA ASP A 81 8.41 22.51 9.00
C ASP A 81 7.51 22.11 10.19
N LEU A 82 7.81 22.57 11.42
CA LEU A 82 6.86 22.53 12.54
C LEU A 82 5.50 23.15 12.19
N GLY A 83 5.47 24.12 11.27
CA GLY A 83 4.24 24.71 10.76
C GLY A 83 3.31 23.74 10.04
N MET A 84 3.82 22.57 9.60
CA MET A 84 3.04 21.50 8.96
C MET A 84 2.22 20.68 9.96
N ILE A 85 2.51 20.79 11.28
CA ILE A 85 1.90 20.01 12.35
C ILE A 85 0.82 20.83 13.01
N GLU A 86 -0.41 20.32 13.03
CA GLU A 86 -1.57 20.97 13.64
C GLU A 86 -1.98 20.24 14.94
N ALA A 87 -2.76 20.91 15.79
CA ALA A 87 -3.17 20.39 17.09
C ALA A 87 -4.05 19.12 17.01
N ASN A 88 -4.73 18.91 15.89
CA ASN A 88 -5.59 17.74 15.66
C ASN A 88 -4.89 16.58 14.96
N ASP A 89 -3.60 16.75 14.61
CA ASP A 89 -2.78 15.67 14.02
C ASP A 89 -2.32 14.67 15.10
N VAL A 90 -1.88 13.51 14.65
CA VAL A 90 -1.22 12.49 15.47
C VAL A 90 0.21 12.32 14.94
N LEU A 91 1.20 12.39 15.84
CA LEU A 91 2.60 12.11 15.51
C LEU A 91 2.91 10.64 15.75
N PHE A 92 3.50 9.97 14.76
CA PHE A 92 4.08 8.64 14.89
C PHE A 92 5.60 8.75 14.84
N ALA A 93 6.20 8.75 16.03
CA ALA A 93 7.62 9.03 16.23
C ALA A 93 8.43 7.73 16.38
N ILE A 94 9.43 7.52 15.54
CA ILE A 94 10.25 6.30 15.51
C ILE A 94 11.69 6.62 15.90
N SER A 95 12.16 6.01 16.99
CA SER A 95 13.55 6.09 17.43
C SER A 95 13.94 4.83 18.18
N ASN A 96 14.88 4.05 17.66
CA ASN A 96 15.29 2.80 18.33
C ASN A 96 15.74 3.05 19.78
N SER A 97 16.63 4.03 20.02
CA SER A 97 17.06 4.38 21.37
C SER A 97 16.00 5.10 22.20
N GLY A 98 15.08 5.80 21.54
CA GLY A 98 14.10 6.69 22.18
C GLY A 98 14.71 7.95 22.81
N HIS A 99 15.97 8.27 22.48
CA HIS A 99 16.72 9.40 23.06
C HIS A 99 17.31 10.34 21.98
N THR A 100 16.81 10.28 20.74
CA THR A 100 17.30 11.13 19.64
C THR A 100 16.92 12.61 19.91
N PRO A 101 17.93 13.50 20.11
CA PRO A 101 17.63 14.88 20.55
C PRO A 101 16.75 15.66 19.58
N GLU A 102 16.99 15.55 18.28
CA GLU A 102 16.24 16.25 17.24
C GLU A 102 14.75 15.83 17.25
N LEU A 103 14.50 14.53 17.49
CA LEU A 103 13.15 14.00 17.58
C LEU A 103 12.44 14.52 18.84
N LEU A 104 13.09 14.45 20.00
CA LEU A 104 12.53 14.93 21.26
C LEU A 104 12.24 16.42 21.21
N ASN A 105 13.11 17.19 20.58
CA ASN A 105 12.91 18.60 20.35
C ASN A 105 11.69 18.89 19.45
N LEU A 106 11.52 18.12 18.34
CA LEU A 106 10.32 18.22 17.52
C LEU A 106 9.07 17.99 18.36
N LEU A 107 9.04 16.95 19.20
CA LEU A 107 7.90 16.62 20.06
C LEU A 107 7.62 17.74 21.06
N GLN A 108 8.66 18.31 21.69
CA GLN A 108 8.54 19.39 22.67
C GLN A 108 7.91 20.66 22.08
N TYR A 109 8.19 20.97 20.82
CA TYR A 109 7.70 22.20 20.17
C TYR A 109 6.52 21.95 19.21
N SER A 110 6.06 20.71 19.08
CA SER A 110 4.89 20.40 18.26
C SER A 110 3.60 20.99 18.85
N ARG A 111 2.63 21.27 17.99
CA ARG A 111 1.32 21.78 18.42
C ARG A 111 0.39 20.67 18.91
N THR A 112 0.66 19.42 18.55
CA THR A 112 -0.11 18.28 19.01
C THR A 112 0.55 17.58 20.18
N GLU A 113 -0.27 17.15 21.15
CA GLU A 113 0.15 16.29 22.26
C GLU A 113 -0.13 14.81 21.99
N LYS A 114 -0.75 14.50 20.84
CA LYS A 114 -1.10 13.13 20.46
C LYS A 114 0.09 12.45 19.80
N VAL A 115 0.85 11.69 20.57
CA VAL A 115 2.09 11.05 20.13
C VAL A 115 2.02 9.54 20.32
N ILE A 116 2.25 8.80 19.24
CA ILE A 116 2.57 7.38 19.25
C ILE A 116 4.09 7.27 19.16
N GLY A 117 4.72 6.80 20.22
CA GLY A 117 6.16 6.60 20.27
C GLY A 117 6.52 5.14 20.01
N LEU A 118 7.53 4.88 19.17
CA LEU A 118 8.05 3.55 18.93
C LEU A 118 9.55 3.53 19.23
N SER A 119 9.95 2.79 20.27
CA SER A 119 11.35 2.61 20.66
C SER A 119 11.58 1.25 21.33
N GLN A 120 12.85 0.95 21.66
CA GLN A 120 13.22 -0.34 22.28
C GLN A 120 12.88 -0.46 23.76
N SER A 121 12.41 0.62 24.44
CA SER A 121 12.17 0.60 25.89
C SER A 121 11.09 1.59 26.31
N HIS A 122 10.20 1.15 27.19
CA HIS A 122 9.24 1.99 27.89
C HIS A 122 9.87 3.03 28.82
N ASP A 123 11.15 2.85 29.18
CA ASP A 123 11.90 3.79 30.04
C ASP A 123 12.58 4.91 29.22
N SER A 124 12.37 4.94 27.92
CA SER A 124 12.99 5.93 27.03
C SER A 124 12.34 7.32 27.18
N ALA A 125 13.08 8.36 26.85
CA ALA A 125 12.55 9.72 26.81
C ALA A 125 11.37 9.85 25.83
N LEU A 126 11.43 9.16 24.69
CA LEU A 126 10.32 9.12 23.73
C LEU A 126 9.05 8.53 24.37
N ALA A 127 9.17 7.49 25.19
CA ALA A 127 8.02 6.89 25.88
C ALA A 127 7.35 7.90 26.83
N GLN A 128 8.12 8.77 27.49
CA GLN A 128 7.60 9.82 28.36
C GLN A 128 6.84 10.92 27.61
N PHE A 129 7.21 11.19 26.37
CA PHE A 129 6.49 12.12 25.49
C PHE A 129 5.25 11.52 24.84
N SER A 130 5.11 10.20 24.89
CA SER A 130 4.08 9.49 24.11
C SER A 130 2.75 9.42 24.84
N THR A 131 1.65 9.66 24.12
CA THR A 131 0.29 9.31 24.56
C THR A 131 0.14 7.80 24.63
N VAL A 132 0.69 7.11 23.63
CA VAL A 132 0.81 5.64 23.57
C VAL A 132 2.22 5.30 23.14
N HIS A 133 2.87 4.40 23.85
CA HIS A 133 4.20 3.94 23.51
C HIS A 133 4.20 2.45 23.15
N LEU A 134 4.83 2.14 22.02
CA LEU A 134 5.04 0.78 21.52
C LEU A 134 6.50 0.36 21.74
N GLU A 135 6.70 -0.66 22.53
CA GLU A 135 8.02 -1.25 22.71
C GLU A 135 8.36 -2.15 21.51
N CYS A 136 9.41 -1.78 20.80
CA CYS A 136 9.92 -2.51 19.63
C CYS A 136 11.33 -3.01 19.94
N LYS A 137 11.46 -3.86 20.96
CA LYS A 137 12.74 -4.37 21.45
C LYS A 137 13.21 -5.55 20.61
N VAL A 138 14.44 -5.49 20.15
CA VAL A 138 15.16 -6.60 19.50
C VAL A 138 16.40 -6.96 20.31
N ASP A 139 16.79 -8.24 20.28
CA ASP A 139 17.92 -8.72 21.08
C ASP A 139 19.26 -8.16 20.55
N LYS A 140 19.42 -8.16 19.24
CA LYS A 140 20.63 -7.65 18.56
C LYS A 140 20.39 -7.36 17.08
N GLU A 141 21.26 -6.54 16.52
CA GLU A 141 21.35 -6.37 15.08
C GLU A 141 22.04 -7.58 14.43
N ILE A 142 21.68 -7.93 13.18
CA ILE A 142 22.42 -8.99 12.45
C ILE A 142 23.77 -8.49 11.93
N CYS A 143 24.03 -7.20 11.98
CA CYS A 143 25.35 -6.61 11.72
C CYS A 143 26.38 -7.26 12.65
N PRO A 144 27.52 -7.76 12.13
CA PRO A 144 28.54 -8.42 12.95
C PRO A 144 29.07 -7.58 14.12
N LEU A 145 29.03 -6.25 13.96
CA LEU A 145 29.45 -5.29 14.98
C LEU A 145 28.31 -4.85 15.89
N ASN A 146 27.08 -5.33 15.67
CA ASN A 146 25.88 -4.89 16.37
C ASN A 146 25.65 -3.36 16.32
N LEU A 147 26.06 -2.68 15.24
CA LEU A 147 26.02 -1.22 15.10
C LEU A 147 25.08 -0.74 14.01
N ALA A 148 25.08 -1.40 12.85
CA ALA A 148 24.21 -0.99 11.74
C ALA A 148 22.77 -1.40 12.00
N PRO A 149 21.80 -0.45 11.98
CA PRO A 149 20.40 -0.75 12.15
C PRO A 149 19.90 -1.68 11.04
N THR A 150 19.51 -2.88 11.41
CA THR A 150 19.03 -3.97 10.55
C THR A 150 17.80 -4.61 11.15
N THR A 151 17.95 -5.43 12.20
CA THR A 151 16.84 -6.08 12.90
C THR A 151 15.89 -5.07 13.52
N SER A 152 16.40 -4.02 14.15
CA SER A 152 15.59 -2.96 14.76
C SER A 152 14.74 -2.21 13.74
N THR A 153 15.29 -1.91 12.56
CA THR A 153 14.53 -1.23 11.49
C THR A 153 13.49 -2.15 10.85
N THR A 154 13.81 -3.44 10.71
CA THR A 154 12.85 -4.44 10.25
C THR A 154 11.69 -4.59 11.24
N ALA A 155 11.99 -4.65 12.54
CA ALA A 155 10.98 -4.74 13.59
C ALA A 155 10.06 -3.50 13.61
N ALA A 156 10.62 -2.29 13.51
CA ALA A 156 9.85 -1.05 13.42
C ALA A 156 8.92 -1.03 12.18
N LEU A 157 9.41 -1.51 11.05
CA LEU A 157 8.63 -1.63 9.82
C LEU A 157 7.47 -2.61 9.98
N VAL A 158 7.74 -3.81 10.50
CA VAL A 158 6.72 -4.85 10.70
C VAL A 158 5.65 -4.38 11.70
N MET A 159 6.05 -3.71 12.79
CA MET A 159 5.11 -3.13 13.75
C MET A 159 4.18 -2.11 13.09
N GLY A 160 4.73 -1.17 12.34
CA GLY A 160 3.94 -0.15 11.65
C GLY A 160 3.02 -0.74 10.58
N ASP A 161 3.49 -1.72 9.81
CA ASP A 161 2.66 -2.41 8.79
C ASP A 161 1.53 -3.23 9.44
N ALA A 162 1.78 -3.88 10.58
CA ALA A 162 0.76 -4.64 11.31
C ALA A 162 -0.37 -3.72 11.83
N ILE A 163 -0.03 -2.55 12.37
CA ILE A 163 -1.02 -1.55 12.80
C ILE A 163 -1.82 -1.03 11.60
N CYS A 164 -1.16 -0.77 10.47
CA CYS A 164 -1.83 -0.37 9.23
C CYS A 164 -2.85 -1.43 8.78
N ALA A 165 -2.45 -2.71 8.79
CA ALA A 165 -3.33 -3.81 8.43
C ALA A 165 -4.54 -3.93 9.37
N ALA A 166 -4.36 -3.73 10.66
CA ALA A 166 -5.46 -3.69 11.63
C ALA A 166 -6.44 -2.54 11.35
N LEU A 167 -5.94 -1.36 10.99
CA LEU A 167 -6.78 -0.21 10.59
C LEU A 167 -7.54 -0.48 9.29
N MET A 168 -6.92 -1.13 8.32
CA MET A 168 -7.60 -1.54 7.07
C MET A 168 -8.75 -2.50 7.37
N GLU A 169 -8.54 -3.49 8.23
CA GLU A 169 -9.57 -4.44 8.65
C GLU A 169 -10.72 -3.73 9.40
N LEU A 170 -10.39 -2.88 10.38
CA LEU A 170 -11.35 -2.09 11.15
C LEU A 170 -12.22 -1.20 10.25
N ARG A 171 -11.62 -0.54 9.28
CA ARG A 171 -12.29 0.35 8.32
C ARG A 171 -12.93 -0.38 7.14
N LYS A 172 -12.83 -1.70 7.07
CA LYS A 172 -13.31 -2.54 5.95
C LYS A 172 -12.81 -2.04 4.60
N PHE A 173 -11.52 -1.67 4.56
CA PHE A 173 -10.87 -1.14 3.37
C PHE A 173 -10.92 -2.16 2.22
N SER A 174 -11.54 -1.76 1.10
CA SER A 174 -11.83 -2.65 -0.02
C SER A 174 -10.83 -2.50 -1.17
N GLN A 175 -10.90 -3.42 -2.14
CA GLN A 175 -10.16 -3.30 -3.39
C GLN A 175 -10.55 -2.05 -4.18
N ASP A 176 -11.83 -1.65 -4.14
CA ASP A 176 -12.31 -0.44 -4.78
C ASP A 176 -11.71 0.82 -4.13
N ASP A 177 -11.53 0.80 -2.81
CA ASP A 177 -10.86 1.88 -2.10
C ASP A 177 -9.38 1.94 -2.47
N PHE A 178 -8.70 0.78 -2.55
CA PHE A 178 -7.31 0.72 -3.00
C PHE A 178 -7.14 1.27 -4.42
N ALA A 179 -8.05 0.97 -5.33
CA ALA A 179 -8.02 1.46 -6.70
C ALA A 179 -8.11 3.00 -6.79
N LYS A 180 -8.88 3.64 -5.90
CA LYS A 180 -9.00 5.12 -5.83
C LYS A 180 -7.66 5.79 -5.55
N PHE A 181 -6.81 5.17 -4.72
CA PHE A 181 -5.49 5.69 -4.37
C PHE A 181 -4.38 5.24 -5.35
N HIS A 182 -4.66 4.25 -6.23
CA HIS A 182 -3.70 3.70 -7.18
C HIS A 182 -4.23 3.69 -8.64
N PRO A 183 -4.77 4.80 -9.17
CA PRO A 183 -5.46 4.80 -10.47
C PRO A 183 -4.55 4.44 -11.66
N GLY A 184 -3.25 4.71 -11.55
CA GLY A 184 -2.26 4.43 -12.59
C GLY A 184 -1.67 3.02 -12.59
N GLY A 185 -1.85 2.25 -11.53
CA GLY A 185 -1.31 0.89 -11.40
C GLY A 185 -2.12 -0.15 -12.20
N THR A 186 -1.50 -1.30 -12.50
CA THR A 186 -2.18 -2.40 -13.22
C THR A 186 -3.46 -2.84 -12.52
N LEU A 187 -3.41 -2.99 -11.18
CA LEU A 187 -4.58 -3.35 -10.38
C LEU A 187 -5.64 -2.24 -10.39
N GLY A 188 -5.23 -0.97 -10.22
CA GLY A 188 -6.16 0.17 -10.25
C GLY A 188 -6.88 0.27 -11.59
N ARG A 189 -6.14 0.16 -12.70
CA ARG A 189 -6.74 0.15 -14.05
C ARG A 189 -7.72 -0.99 -14.24
N SER A 190 -7.39 -2.22 -13.82
CA SER A 190 -8.28 -3.36 -13.98
C SER A 190 -9.58 -3.24 -13.18
N LEU A 191 -9.54 -2.57 -12.02
CA LEU A 191 -10.72 -2.36 -11.17
C LEU A 191 -11.56 -1.14 -11.59
N LEU A 192 -10.93 -0.08 -12.10
CA LEU A 192 -11.61 1.16 -12.46
C LEU A 192 -12.12 1.18 -13.91
N THR A 193 -11.49 0.41 -14.82
CA THR A 193 -11.87 0.39 -16.24
C THR A 193 -13.20 -0.34 -16.44
N LYS A 194 -14.16 0.37 -17.00
CA LYS A 194 -15.49 -0.17 -17.35
C LYS A 194 -15.54 -0.54 -18.82
N ALA A 195 -16.47 -1.40 -19.20
CA ALA A 195 -16.67 -1.76 -20.61
C ALA A 195 -16.79 -0.54 -21.52
N LYS A 196 -17.51 0.50 -21.08
CA LYS A 196 -17.65 1.75 -21.82
C LYS A 196 -16.34 2.51 -22.10
N ASP A 197 -15.30 2.30 -21.28
CA ASP A 197 -14.01 3.01 -21.40
C ASP A 197 -13.07 2.32 -22.42
N VAL A 198 -13.40 1.07 -22.79
CA VAL A 198 -12.62 0.24 -23.74
C VAL A 198 -13.42 -0.25 -24.93
N MET A 199 -14.76 -0.06 -24.92
CA MET A 199 -15.60 -0.49 -26.02
C MET A 199 -15.30 0.33 -27.27
N ILE A 200 -15.46 -0.29 -28.43
CA ILE A 200 -15.51 0.37 -29.72
C ILE A 200 -16.98 0.69 -30.01
N ALA A 201 -17.31 1.96 -30.15
CA ALA A 201 -18.69 2.40 -30.31
C ALA A 201 -19.22 2.13 -31.73
N GLU A 202 -18.38 2.23 -32.75
CA GLU A 202 -18.72 1.95 -34.15
C GLU A 202 -18.31 0.52 -34.48
N VAL A 203 -19.25 -0.42 -34.32
CA VAL A 203 -19.02 -1.83 -34.64
C VAL A 203 -19.54 -2.15 -36.04
N PRO A 204 -18.82 -2.98 -36.82
CA PRO A 204 -19.33 -3.44 -38.11
C PRO A 204 -20.58 -4.27 -37.91
N MET A 205 -21.61 -3.98 -38.69
CA MET A 205 -22.91 -4.66 -38.59
C MET A 205 -23.30 -5.26 -39.92
N VAL A 206 -24.02 -6.37 -39.85
CA VAL A 206 -24.66 -7.06 -41.01
C VAL A 206 -26.08 -7.44 -40.66
N HIS A 207 -26.93 -7.57 -41.69
CA HIS A 207 -28.28 -8.07 -41.53
C HIS A 207 -28.28 -9.62 -41.48
N PRO A 208 -29.23 -10.27 -40.79
CA PRO A 208 -29.31 -11.72 -40.74
C PRO A 208 -29.38 -12.43 -42.12
N GLU A 209 -29.92 -11.75 -43.13
CA GLU A 209 -30.07 -12.26 -44.48
C GLU A 209 -28.85 -12.01 -45.40
N ASP A 210 -27.81 -11.30 -44.88
CA ASP A 210 -26.60 -10.99 -45.67
C ASP A 210 -25.77 -12.25 -45.91
N GLY A 211 -25.24 -12.36 -47.15
CA GLY A 211 -24.44 -13.51 -47.54
C GLY A 211 -23.01 -13.47 -46.94
N LEU A 212 -22.34 -14.60 -46.92
CA LEU A 212 -20.99 -14.76 -46.38
C LEU A 212 -19.99 -13.76 -46.94
N HIS A 213 -20.11 -13.37 -48.21
CA HIS A 213 -19.23 -12.37 -48.85
C HIS A 213 -19.31 -11.00 -48.13
N GLU A 214 -20.54 -10.55 -47.86
CA GLU A 214 -20.75 -9.26 -47.14
C GLU A 214 -20.22 -9.33 -45.70
N VAL A 215 -20.45 -10.47 -45.03
CA VAL A 215 -19.92 -10.71 -43.66
C VAL A 215 -18.39 -10.60 -43.65
N LEU A 216 -17.69 -11.24 -44.60
CA LEU A 216 -16.22 -11.20 -44.72
C LEU A 216 -15.72 -9.77 -45.00
N LEU A 217 -16.42 -9.05 -45.89
CA LEU A 217 -16.08 -7.68 -46.21
C LEU A 217 -16.17 -6.77 -44.97
N ARG A 218 -17.27 -6.86 -44.25
CA ARG A 218 -17.52 -6.07 -43.01
C ARG A 218 -16.54 -6.38 -41.89
N ILE A 219 -16.18 -7.65 -41.70
CA ILE A 219 -15.15 -8.02 -40.70
C ILE A 219 -13.80 -7.41 -41.09
N SER A 220 -13.45 -7.47 -42.38
CA SER A 220 -12.18 -6.95 -42.89
C SER A 220 -12.10 -5.41 -42.77
N GLU A 221 -13.15 -4.71 -43.13
CA GLU A 221 -13.24 -3.24 -43.02
C GLU A 221 -13.21 -2.78 -41.56
N GLY A 222 -13.96 -3.47 -40.67
CA GLY A 222 -14.08 -3.16 -39.27
C GLY A 222 -12.82 -3.43 -38.45
N ARG A 223 -11.91 -4.31 -38.93
CA ARG A 223 -10.62 -4.67 -38.27
C ARG A 223 -10.76 -5.15 -36.82
N LEU A 224 -11.94 -5.64 -36.44
CA LEU A 224 -12.22 -6.13 -35.08
C LEU A 224 -12.19 -7.66 -34.96
N GLY A 225 -12.05 -8.34 -36.10
CA GLY A 225 -12.13 -9.81 -36.15
C GLY A 225 -13.53 -10.35 -35.84
N LEU A 226 -14.54 -9.48 -35.86
CA LEU A 226 -15.94 -9.83 -35.65
C LEU A 226 -16.88 -8.85 -36.37
N VAL A 227 -18.13 -9.26 -36.52
CA VAL A 227 -19.25 -8.44 -36.97
C VAL A 227 -20.48 -8.75 -36.12
N VAL A 228 -21.29 -7.73 -35.86
CA VAL A 228 -22.57 -7.86 -35.12
C VAL A 228 -23.68 -8.10 -36.13
N VAL A 229 -24.54 -9.10 -35.86
CA VAL A 229 -25.72 -9.42 -36.67
C VAL A 229 -26.94 -8.73 -36.09
N GLY A 230 -27.62 -7.91 -36.90
CA GLY A 230 -28.82 -7.16 -36.49
C GLY A 230 -28.71 -5.66 -36.69
N THR A 231 -29.32 -4.89 -35.83
CA THR A 231 -29.32 -3.43 -35.83
C THR A 231 -28.85 -2.90 -34.47
N THR A 232 -28.58 -1.60 -34.39
CA THR A 232 -28.21 -0.96 -33.10
C THR A 232 -29.26 -1.08 -32.00
N SER A 233 -30.52 -1.30 -32.38
CA SER A 233 -31.65 -1.48 -31.44
C SER A 233 -32.05 -2.97 -31.24
N ASP A 234 -31.56 -3.86 -32.10
CA ASP A 234 -31.90 -5.28 -32.07
C ASP A 234 -30.68 -6.13 -32.49
N VAL A 235 -29.84 -6.47 -31.52
CA VAL A 235 -28.66 -7.33 -31.71
C VAL A 235 -29.07 -8.78 -31.58
N GLN A 236 -28.95 -9.57 -32.67
CA GLN A 236 -29.33 -10.97 -32.73
C GLN A 236 -28.15 -11.90 -32.47
N GLY A 237 -26.92 -11.47 -32.73
CA GLY A 237 -25.71 -12.28 -32.52
C GLY A 237 -24.42 -11.59 -32.95
N VAL A 238 -23.34 -12.36 -32.88
CA VAL A 238 -22.02 -11.95 -33.41
C VAL A 238 -21.43 -13.08 -34.22
N ILE A 239 -20.69 -12.74 -35.28
CA ILE A 239 -19.89 -13.69 -36.08
C ILE A 239 -18.44 -13.28 -35.92
N THR A 240 -17.57 -14.21 -35.56
CA THR A 240 -16.13 -14.00 -35.45
C THR A 240 -15.38 -14.66 -36.59
N ASP A 241 -14.11 -14.27 -36.83
CA ASP A 241 -13.22 -14.96 -37.76
C ASP A 241 -13.11 -16.47 -37.47
N GLY A 242 -13.22 -16.87 -36.19
CA GLY A 242 -13.22 -18.27 -35.77
C GLY A 242 -14.47 -19.01 -36.22
N ASP A 243 -15.64 -18.36 -36.18
CA ASP A 243 -16.92 -18.96 -36.60
C ASP A 243 -16.90 -19.21 -38.12
N ILE A 244 -16.42 -18.23 -38.89
CA ILE A 244 -16.28 -18.36 -40.34
C ILE A 244 -15.36 -19.54 -40.70
N ARG A 245 -14.18 -19.60 -40.07
CA ARG A 245 -13.24 -20.70 -40.31
C ARG A 245 -13.85 -22.08 -40.00
N ARG A 246 -14.60 -22.20 -38.93
CA ARG A 246 -15.31 -23.43 -38.56
C ARG A 246 -16.40 -23.78 -39.57
N ALA A 247 -17.20 -22.80 -39.98
CA ALA A 247 -18.24 -23.02 -40.97
C ALA A 247 -17.67 -23.46 -42.32
N MET A 248 -16.59 -22.84 -42.79
CA MET A 248 -15.91 -23.23 -44.02
C MET A 248 -15.26 -24.63 -43.95
N ALA A 249 -14.70 -25.00 -42.79
CA ALA A 249 -14.10 -26.31 -42.57
C ALA A 249 -15.13 -27.44 -42.48
N SER A 250 -16.35 -27.15 -42.01
CA SER A 250 -17.44 -28.14 -41.90
C SER A 250 -18.25 -28.29 -43.19
N SER A 251 -18.12 -27.36 -44.13
CA SER A 251 -18.76 -27.45 -45.45
C SER A 251 -17.94 -28.35 -46.38
N SER A 252 -18.04 -29.68 -46.15
CA SER A 252 -17.52 -30.70 -47.08
C SER A 252 -18.47 -30.81 -48.27
N ASN A 253 -18.59 -29.79 -49.08
CA ASN A 253 -19.10 -29.89 -50.44
C ASN A 253 -18.55 -28.72 -51.27
N PRO A 254 -17.84 -29.04 -52.38
CA PRO A 254 -17.36 -28.03 -53.30
C PRO A 254 -18.49 -27.35 -54.06
#